data_d665fd907578a6d19d90b74b05d5d321
#
_entry.id   d665fd907578a6d19d90b74b05d5d321
#
_cell.length_a   1.000
_cell.length_b   1.000
_cell.length_c   1.000
_cell.angle_alpha   90.00
_cell.angle_beta   90.00
_cell.angle_gamma   90.00
#
_symmetry.space_group_name_H-M   'P 1'
#
loop_
_entity.id
_entity.type
_entity.pdbx_description
1 polymer ?
#
loop_
_entity_poly.entity_id
_entity_poly.type
_entity_poly.pdbx_seq_one_letter_code
_entity_poly.pdbx_strand_id
1 'polypeptide(L)'
;MCKKVLTIAALLLLPLAASAQERNVYRWVDAEGQVHYGDSIPVEYSEFPKDVLNDHGVAVQILEGKKTAEQLEADRIETVRLVAKAKQQRADQALLATYLTVEEILMHRDRRVELFQAQSRVTELYLSNLARRLEGLRADSANYKPYSANADAPMIPEDLANHLRETKETIDRHERNLKKFQSDEQQIISRFAGDISRFKTLKGIVQE
;
A
#
# COMPACT_ATOMS: atom_id res chain seq x y z
N MET A 1 35.37 -76.30 36.31
CA MET A 1 34.10 -75.90 36.94
C MET A 1 33.30 -75.13 35.91
N CYS A 2 32.30 -75.78 35.30
CA CYS A 2 31.45 -75.21 34.26
C CYS A 2 30.29 -74.45 34.87
N LYS A 3 30.07 -73.24 34.42
CA LYS A 3 28.78 -72.59 34.63
C LYS A 3 28.12 -72.31 33.29
N LYS A 4 27.03 -73.04 33.04
CA LYS A 4 26.15 -72.94 31.90
C LYS A 4 25.35 -71.63 32.04
N VAL A 5 25.43 -70.76 31.04
CA VAL A 5 24.57 -69.56 30.92
C VAL A 5 23.46 -69.91 29.94
N LEU A 6 22.24 -69.95 30.45
CA LEU A 6 21.00 -70.19 29.74
C LEU A 6 20.49 -68.86 29.17
N THR A 7 20.58 -68.66 27.87
CA THR A 7 20.03 -67.54 27.19
C THR A 7 18.57 -67.77 26.84
N ILE A 8 17.66 -67.06 27.50
CA ILE A 8 16.22 -67.01 27.21
C ILE A 8 16.01 -65.98 26.13
N ALA A 9 15.66 -66.43 24.92
CA ALA A 9 15.22 -65.55 23.83
C ALA A 9 13.75 -65.17 24.06
N ALA A 10 13.51 -63.91 24.53
CA ALA A 10 12.19 -63.35 24.60
C ALA A 10 11.78 -62.81 23.23
N LEU A 11 10.89 -63.54 22.54
CA LEU A 11 10.28 -63.15 21.29
C LEU A 11 9.25 -62.06 21.56
N LEU A 12 9.60 -60.78 21.27
CA LEU A 12 8.70 -59.62 21.34
C LEU A 12 7.68 -59.68 20.21
N LEU A 13 6.48 -60.14 20.48
CA LEU A 13 5.30 -59.96 19.64
C LEU A 13 4.87 -58.48 19.68
N LEU A 14 5.28 -57.69 18.69
CA LEU A 14 4.74 -56.36 18.44
C LEU A 14 3.33 -56.51 17.83
N PRO A 15 2.27 -55.97 18.44
CA PRO A 15 0.99 -55.90 17.76
C PRO A 15 1.11 -54.91 16.59
N LEU A 16 0.88 -55.37 15.36
CA LEU A 16 0.61 -54.53 14.22
C LEU A 16 -0.71 -53.80 14.49
N ALA A 17 -0.64 -52.59 14.99
CA ALA A 17 -1.79 -51.68 15.00
C ALA A 17 -2.11 -51.34 13.54
N ALA A 18 -3.05 -52.09 12.94
CA ALA A 18 -3.66 -51.70 11.67
C ALA A 18 -4.36 -50.35 11.90
N SER A 19 -3.76 -49.25 11.44
CA SER A 19 -4.42 -48.00 11.34
C SER A 19 -5.63 -48.18 10.42
N ALA A 20 -6.83 -48.23 10.98
CA ALA A 20 -8.05 -48.14 10.21
C ALA A 20 -8.05 -46.75 9.56
N GLN A 21 -7.73 -46.68 8.27
CA GLN A 21 -7.81 -45.49 7.48
C GLN A 21 -9.28 -45.22 7.31
N GLU A 22 -9.78 -44.12 7.96
CA GLU A 22 -11.16 -43.70 7.82
C GLU A 22 -11.42 -43.47 6.33
N ARG A 23 -12.25 -44.28 5.74
CA ARG A 23 -12.67 -44.12 4.35
C ARG A 23 -13.78 -43.09 4.32
N ASN A 24 -13.45 -41.89 3.87
CA ASN A 24 -14.49 -40.89 3.60
C ASN A 24 -15.24 -41.26 2.33
N VAL A 25 -16.52 -41.42 2.42
CA VAL A 25 -17.43 -41.61 1.28
C VAL A 25 -18.00 -40.23 0.92
N TYR A 26 -17.92 -39.88 -0.34
CA TYR A 26 -18.49 -38.64 -0.87
C TYR A 26 -19.83 -38.91 -1.51
N ARG A 27 -20.79 -38.01 -1.26
CA ARG A 27 -22.08 -37.98 -1.94
C ARG A 27 -22.19 -36.67 -2.69
N TRP A 28 -22.53 -36.71 -3.98
CA TRP A 28 -22.80 -35.51 -4.77
C TRP A 28 -24.01 -35.73 -5.68
N VAL A 29 -24.60 -34.62 -6.17
CA VAL A 29 -25.72 -34.61 -7.09
C VAL A 29 -25.22 -33.97 -8.38
N ASP A 30 -25.46 -34.63 -9.53
CA ASP A 30 -25.07 -34.09 -10.83
C ASP A 30 -26.11 -33.07 -11.38
N ALA A 31 -25.83 -32.53 -12.58
CA ALA A 31 -26.73 -31.58 -13.24
C ALA A 31 -28.10 -32.12 -13.58
N GLU A 32 -28.21 -33.44 -13.75
CA GLU A 32 -29.44 -34.17 -14.05
C GLU A 32 -30.25 -34.52 -12.79
N GLY A 33 -29.70 -34.19 -11.60
CA GLY A 33 -30.33 -34.47 -10.31
C GLY A 33 -30.11 -35.89 -9.80
N GLN A 34 -29.19 -36.66 -10.39
CA GLN A 34 -28.82 -38.01 -9.91
C GLN A 34 -27.84 -37.92 -8.75
N VAL A 35 -28.06 -38.78 -7.77
CA VAL A 35 -27.19 -38.87 -6.58
C VAL A 35 -26.11 -39.93 -6.82
N HIS A 36 -24.87 -39.53 -6.65
CA HIS A 36 -23.70 -40.38 -6.77
C HIS A 36 -23.00 -40.56 -5.42
N TYR A 37 -22.36 -41.70 -5.23
CA TYR A 37 -21.54 -42.01 -4.08
C TYR A 37 -20.19 -42.57 -4.54
N GLY A 38 -19.10 -42.24 -3.87
CA GLY A 38 -17.78 -42.74 -4.19
C GLY A 38 -16.75 -42.37 -3.12
N ASP A 39 -15.63 -43.09 -3.13
CA ASP A 39 -14.45 -42.79 -2.32
C ASP A 39 -13.54 -41.73 -2.94
N SER A 40 -13.77 -41.41 -4.21
CA SER A 40 -13.14 -40.33 -4.95
C SER A 40 -14.15 -39.65 -5.86
N ILE A 41 -13.92 -38.35 -6.12
CA ILE A 41 -14.81 -37.54 -6.93
C ILE A 41 -14.15 -37.31 -8.29
N PRO A 42 -14.77 -37.77 -9.42
CA PRO A 42 -14.27 -37.46 -10.75
C PRO A 42 -14.19 -35.95 -10.99
N VAL A 43 -13.19 -35.51 -11.77
CA VAL A 43 -12.89 -34.10 -12.03
C VAL A 43 -14.10 -33.35 -12.63
N GLU A 44 -14.89 -34.03 -13.45
CA GLU A 44 -16.12 -33.52 -14.07
C GLU A 44 -17.19 -33.09 -13.06
N TYR A 45 -17.21 -33.69 -11.85
CA TYR A 45 -18.14 -33.33 -10.79
C TYR A 45 -17.53 -32.41 -9.73
N SER A 46 -16.32 -31.89 -9.96
CA SER A 46 -15.65 -30.98 -9.03
C SER A 46 -16.39 -29.66 -8.80
N GLU A 47 -17.25 -29.26 -9.73
CA GLU A 47 -18.03 -28.04 -9.68
C GLU A 47 -19.28 -28.12 -8.78
N PHE A 48 -19.73 -29.37 -8.47
CA PHE A 48 -20.92 -29.57 -7.67
C PHE A 48 -20.60 -29.64 -6.17
N PRO A 49 -21.52 -29.18 -5.30
CA PRO A 49 -21.44 -29.40 -3.86
C PRO A 49 -21.46 -30.90 -3.54
N LYS A 50 -20.75 -31.28 -2.49
CA LYS A 50 -20.62 -32.68 -2.09
C LYS A 50 -20.60 -32.80 -0.58
N ASP A 51 -21.26 -33.85 -0.08
CA ASP A 51 -21.28 -34.20 1.30
C ASP A 51 -20.20 -35.26 1.59
N VAL A 52 -19.43 -35.08 2.66
CA VAL A 52 -18.55 -36.11 3.19
C VAL A 52 -19.37 -36.92 4.19
N LEU A 53 -19.49 -38.22 3.95
CA LEU A 53 -20.24 -39.12 4.80
C LEU A 53 -19.29 -39.89 5.72
N ASN A 54 -19.73 -40.14 6.96
CA ASN A 54 -19.06 -41.07 7.85
C ASN A 54 -19.45 -42.53 7.53
N ASP A 55 -18.87 -43.50 8.27
CA ASP A 55 -19.15 -44.94 8.12
C ASP A 55 -20.63 -45.33 8.33
N HIS A 56 -21.43 -44.43 8.91
CA HIS A 56 -22.86 -44.59 9.12
C HIS A 56 -23.71 -43.93 8.03
N GLY A 57 -23.11 -43.36 7.00
CA GLY A 57 -23.81 -42.67 5.91
C GLY A 57 -24.35 -41.29 6.29
N VAL A 58 -23.93 -40.72 7.41
CA VAL A 58 -24.33 -39.38 7.86
C VAL A 58 -23.36 -38.35 7.33
N ALA A 59 -23.88 -37.25 6.75
CA ALA A 59 -23.06 -36.14 6.31
C ALA A 59 -22.40 -35.43 7.50
N VAL A 60 -21.08 -35.47 7.55
CA VAL A 60 -20.27 -34.83 8.60
C VAL A 60 -19.66 -33.50 8.14
N GLN A 61 -19.57 -33.33 6.83
CA GLN A 61 -19.05 -32.09 6.23
C GLN A 61 -19.67 -31.88 4.85
N ILE A 62 -19.92 -30.63 4.51
CA ILE A 62 -20.32 -30.22 3.16
C ILE A 62 -19.10 -29.54 2.54
N LEU A 63 -18.65 -30.05 1.40
CA LEU A 63 -17.63 -29.40 0.58
C LEU A 63 -18.36 -28.63 -0.54
N GLU A 64 -18.20 -27.32 -0.53
CA GLU A 64 -18.73 -26.48 -1.60
C GLU A 64 -18.09 -26.86 -2.94
N GLY A 65 -18.87 -26.77 -4.02
CA GLY A 65 -18.37 -26.97 -5.37
C GLY A 65 -17.36 -25.88 -5.76
N LYS A 66 -16.67 -26.10 -6.87
CA LYS A 66 -15.79 -25.09 -7.45
C LYS A 66 -16.64 -23.87 -7.84
N LYS A 67 -16.26 -22.72 -7.30
CA LYS A 67 -16.97 -21.46 -7.61
C LYS A 67 -16.89 -21.14 -9.10
N THR A 68 -18.00 -20.69 -9.66
CA THR A 68 -18.04 -20.19 -11.04
C THR A 68 -17.21 -18.89 -11.16
N ALA A 69 -16.84 -18.52 -12.38
CA ALA A 69 -16.12 -17.27 -12.62
C ALA A 69 -16.91 -16.05 -12.11
N GLU A 70 -18.24 -16.07 -12.23
CA GLU A 70 -19.13 -15.01 -11.74
C GLU A 70 -19.12 -14.94 -10.20
N GLN A 71 -19.19 -16.10 -9.52
CA GLN A 71 -19.11 -16.18 -8.06
C GLN A 71 -17.75 -15.70 -7.53
N LEU A 72 -16.66 -16.08 -8.21
CA LEU A 72 -15.32 -15.61 -7.85
C LEU A 72 -15.17 -14.10 -7.99
N GLU A 73 -15.76 -13.51 -9.04
CA GLU A 73 -15.74 -12.06 -9.22
C GLU A 73 -16.62 -11.35 -8.18
N ALA A 74 -17.78 -11.89 -7.85
CA ALA A 74 -18.64 -11.36 -6.78
C ALA A 74 -17.93 -11.39 -5.42
N ASP A 75 -17.26 -12.49 -5.07
CA ASP A 75 -16.47 -12.63 -3.85
C ASP A 75 -15.31 -11.63 -3.83
N ARG A 76 -14.65 -11.40 -4.97
CA ARG A 76 -13.57 -10.42 -5.10
C ARG A 76 -14.08 -9.00 -4.82
N ILE A 77 -15.20 -8.63 -5.44
CA ILE A 77 -15.84 -7.32 -5.23
C ILE A 77 -16.21 -7.14 -3.75
N GLU A 78 -16.85 -8.16 -3.16
CA GLU A 78 -17.21 -8.11 -1.74
C GLU A 78 -16.00 -8.02 -0.83
N THR A 79 -14.94 -8.77 -1.10
CA THR A 79 -13.67 -8.69 -0.34
C THR A 79 -13.07 -7.28 -0.41
N VAL A 80 -13.01 -6.68 -1.61
CA VAL A 80 -12.53 -5.30 -1.78
C VAL A 80 -13.38 -4.32 -0.97
N ARG A 81 -14.70 -4.48 -0.99
CA ARG A 81 -15.65 -3.66 -0.22
C ARG A 81 -15.41 -3.78 1.28
N LEU A 82 -15.26 -5.00 1.79
CA LEU A 82 -15.00 -5.25 3.22
C LEU A 82 -13.65 -4.68 3.66
N VAL A 83 -12.60 -4.86 2.87
CA VAL A 83 -11.27 -4.27 3.14
C VAL A 83 -11.33 -2.75 3.16
N ALA A 84 -12.02 -2.13 2.20
CA ALA A 84 -12.19 -0.67 2.15
C ALA A 84 -12.96 -0.16 3.38
N LYS A 85 -14.05 -0.84 3.77
CA LYS A 85 -14.82 -0.51 4.98
C LYS A 85 -13.98 -0.64 6.25
N ALA A 86 -13.22 -1.72 6.38
CA ALA A 86 -12.34 -1.92 7.53
C ALA A 86 -11.22 -0.86 7.60
N LYS A 87 -10.65 -0.48 6.45
CA LYS A 87 -9.67 0.61 6.36
C LYS A 87 -10.26 1.94 6.81
N GLN A 88 -11.47 2.27 6.34
CA GLN A 88 -12.17 3.49 6.74
C GLN A 88 -12.47 3.51 8.25
N GLN A 89 -12.98 2.41 8.80
CA GLN A 89 -13.24 2.31 10.25
C GLN A 89 -11.99 2.51 11.10
N ARG A 90 -10.85 1.94 10.68
CA ARG A 90 -9.56 2.15 11.38
C ARG A 90 -9.11 3.61 11.30
N ALA A 91 -9.28 4.25 10.14
CA ALA A 91 -8.96 5.68 9.96
C ALA A 91 -9.86 6.56 10.85
N ASP A 92 -11.15 6.28 10.92
CA ASP A 92 -12.11 6.98 11.78
C ASP A 92 -11.75 6.84 13.26
N GLN A 93 -11.43 5.63 13.70
CA GLN A 93 -10.98 5.37 15.09
C GLN A 93 -9.68 6.11 15.40
N ALA A 94 -8.71 6.09 14.49
CA ALA A 94 -7.45 6.82 14.66
C ALA A 94 -7.69 8.33 14.74
N LEU A 95 -8.57 8.87 13.90
CA LEU A 95 -8.93 10.29 13.91
C LEU A 95 -9.55 10.70 15.25
N LEU A 96 -10.53 9.94 15.75
CA LEU A 96 -11.19 10.20 17.03
C LEU A 96 -10.28 9.96 18.25
N ALA A 97 -9.31 9.06 18.15
CA ALA A 97 -8.32 8.81 19.21
C ALA A 97 -7.21 9.88 19.23
N THR A 98 -6.92 10.50 18.08
CA THR A 98 -5.85 11.48 17.96
C THR A 98 -6.30 12.89 18.36
N TYR A 99 -7.56 13.24 18.06
CA TYR A 99 -8.08 14.59 18.25
C TYR A 99 -9.35 14.56 19.11
N LEU A 100 -9.42 15.50 20.05
CA LEU A 100 -10.60 15.70 20.90
C LEU A 100 -11.55 16.75 20.30
N THR A 101 -11.00 17.77 19.65
CA THR A 101 -11.73 18.90 19.11
C THR A 101 -11.28 19.27 17.68
N VAL A 102 -12.11 20.06 16.98
CA VAL A 102 -11.78 20.61 15.65
C VAL A 102 -10.61 21.59 15.75
N GLU A 103 -10.54 22.35 16.83
CA GLU A 103 -9.48 23.33 17.10
C GLU A 103 -8.10 22.68 17.17
N GLU A 104 -8.02 21.49 17.75
CA GLU A 104 -6.76 20.71 17.77
C GLU A 104 -6.33 20.32 16.35
N ILE A 105 -7.27 19.87 15.51
CA ILE A 105 -6.99 19.53 14.11
C ILE A 105 -6.47 20.76 13.36
N LEU A 106 -7.14 21.93 13.56
CA LEU A 106 -6.73 23.21 12.96
C LEU A 106 -5.33 23.62 13.42
N MET A 107 -5.04 23.53 14.71
CA MET A 107 -3.73 23.85 15.28
C MET A 107 -2.63 22.97 14.67
N HIS A 108 -2.87 21.67 14.51
CA HIS A 108 -1.93 20.75 13.88
C HIS A 108 -1.74 21.03 12.38
N ARG A 109 -2.81 21.41 11.66
CA ARG A 109 -2.73 21.88 10.28
C ARG A 109 -1.84 23.12 10.19
N ASP A 110 -2.15 24.14 10.98
CA ASP A 110 -1.51 25.45 10.89
C ASP A 110 0.00 25.35 11.18
N ARG A 111 0.39 24.54 12.18
CA ARG A 111 1.80 24.26 12.47
C ARG A 111 2.53 23.62 11.29
N ARG A 112 1.87 22.70 10.56
CA ARG A 112 2.48 22.06 9.37
C ARG A 112 2.53 23.00 8.18
N VAL A 113 1.48 23.78 7.97
CA VAL A 113 1.41 24.82 6.92
C VAL A 113 2.51 25.85 7.13
N GLU A 114 2.68 26.35 8.37
CA GLU A 114 3.72 27.31 8.72
C GLU A 114 5.14 26.81 8.39
N LEU A 115 5.41 25.53 8.58
CA LEU A 115 6.70 24.93 8.21
C LEU A 115 6.97 25.06 6.70
N PHE A 116 6.01 24.68 5.84
CA PHE A 116 6.16 24.80 4.39
C PHE A 116 6.24 26.26 3.94
N GLN A 117 5.46 27.15 4.55
CA GLN A 117 5.53 28.59 4.29
C GLN A 117 6.89 29.17 4.67
N ALA A 118 7.46 28.75 5.81
CA ALA A 118 8.80 29.18 6.19
C ALA A 118 9.86 28.71 5.19
N GLN A 119 9.78 27.46 4.72
CA GLN A 119 10.67 26.93 3.69
C GLN A 119 10.51 27.70 2.36
N SER A 120 9.28 28.01 1.97
CA SER A 120 8.98 28.79 0.77
C SER A 120 9.59 30.19 0.86
N ARG A 121 9.37 30.93 1.96
CA ARG A 121 9.93 32.28 2.17
C ARG A 121 11.46 32.29 2.09
N VAL A 122 12.12 31.32 2.73
CA VAL A 122 13.59 31.20 2.67
C VAL A 122 14.07 30.93 1.25
N THR A 123 13.37 30.05 0.53
CA THR A 123 13.70 29.71 -0.86
C THR A 123 13.48 30.89 -1.80
N GLU A 124 12.41 31.67 -1.63
CA GLU A 124 12.11 32.89 -2.40
C GLU A 124 13.19 33.94 -2.19
N LEU A 125 13.60 34.15 -0.94
CA LEU A 125 14.69 35.07 -0.62
C LEU A 125 16.01 34.65 -1.31
N TYR A 126 16.32 33.36 -1.28
CA TYR A 126 17.50 32.81 -1.92
C TYR A 126 17.42 32.97 -3.46
N LEU A 127 16.29 32.66 -4.08
CA LEU A 127 16.02 32.89 -5.49
C LEU A 127 16.18 34.36 -5.90
N SER A 128 15.70 35.30 -5.08
CA SER A 128 15.90 36.73 -5.29
C SER A 128 17.38 37.12 -5.33
N ASN A 129 18.21 36.54 -4.44
CA ASN A 129 19.66 36.77 -4.42
C ASN A 129 20.33 36.17 -5.66
N LEU A 130 19.95 34.95 -6.06
CA LEU A 130 20.47 34.30 -7.25
C LEU A 130 20.08 35.07 -8.54
N ALA A 131 18.87 35.59 -8.61
CA ALA A 131 18.40 36.40 -9.74
C ALA A 131 19.26 37.67 -9.91
N ARG A 132 19.57 38.38 -8.82
CA ARG A 132 20.48 39.55 -8.83
C ARG A 132 21.88 39.15 -9.27
N ARG A 133 22.40 38.02 -8.77
CA ARG A 133 23.71 37.49 -9.20
C ARG A 133 23.70 37.15 -10.69
N LEU A 134 22.65 36.50 -11.19
CA LEU A 134 22.52 36.16 -12.61
C LEU A 134 22.48 37.42 -13.47
N GLU A 135 21.80 38.48 -13.05
CA GLU A 135 21.74 39.77 -13.74
C GLU A 135 23.16 40.38 -13.85
N GLY A 136 23.93 40.40 -12.77
CA GLY A 136 25.34 40.85 -12.78
C GLY A 136 26.17 40.03 -13.77
N LEU A 137 26.09 38.68 -13.69
CA LEU A 137 26.83 37.81 -14.60
C LEU A 137 26.44 38.02 -16.05
N ARG A 138 25.18 38.32 -16.37
CA ARG A 138 24.69 38.66 -17.68
C ARG A 138 25.27 39.97 -18.19
N ALA A 139 25.30 41.01 -17.33
CA ALA A 139 25.93 42.29 -17.65
C ALA A 139 27.42 42.13 -17.98
N ASP A 140 28.14 41.36 -17.15
CA ASP A 140 29.56 41.07 -17.38
C ASP A 140 29.79 40.30 -18.68
N SER A 141 28.88 39.36 -19.03
CA SER A 141 28.98 38.57 -20.27
C SER A 141 28.62 39.31 -21.54
N ALA A 142 27.94 40.45 -21.45
CA ALA A 142 27.46 41.22 -22.64
C ALA A 142 28.56 41.68 -23.56
N ASN A 143 29.81 41.79 -23.08
CA ASN A 143 30.98 42.18 -23.86
C ASN A 143 31.69 41.01 -24.58
N TYR A 144 31.22 39.77 -24.38
CA TYR A 144 31.86 38.57 -24.86
C TYR A 144 30.93 37.75 -25.77
N LYS A 145 31.53 37.02 -26.75
CA LYS A 145 30.78 36.03 -27.54
C LYS A 145 30.36 34.86 -26.63
N PRO A 146 29.17 34.30 -26.80
CA PRO A 146 28.16 34.58 -27.83
C PRO A 146 27.16 35.70 -27.46
N TYR A 147 27.32 36.39 -26.36
CA TYR A 147 26.33 37.36 -25.83
C TYR A 147 26.49 38.78 -26.40
N SER A 148 27.67 39.12 -26.91
CA SER A 148 27.92 40.43 -27.52
C SER A 148 27.40 40.51 -28.97
N ALA A 149 26.81 41.68 -29.30
CA ALA A 149 26.41 41.99 -30.66
C ALA A 149 27.62 42.33 -31.57
N ASN A 150 28.79 42.60 -30.98
CA ASN A 150 30.03 42.92 -31.75
C ASN A 150 30.66 41.62 -32.28
N ALA A 151 30.80 41.55 -33.62
CA ALA A 151 31.42 40.39 -34.30
C ALA A 151 32.89 40.17 -33.92
N ASP A 152 33.59 41.20 -33.44
CA ASP A 152 35.01 41.15 -33.06
C ASP A 152 35.20 40.95 -31.53
N ALA A 153 34.12 40.77 -30.77
CA ALA A 153 34.20 40.55 -29.33
C ALA A 153 34.99 39.26 -29.02
N PRO A 154 35.79 39.25 -27.97
CA PRO A 154 36.47 38.03 -27.52
C PRO A 154 35.51 36.96 -27.04
N MET A 155 35.97 35.71 -27.00
CA MET A 155 35.19 34.61 -26.38
C MET A 155 35.04 34.84 -24.89
N ILE A 156 33.93 34.42 -24.35
CA ILE A 156 33.65 34.51 -22.92
C ILE A 156 34.70 33.69 -22.12
N PRO A 157 35.26 34.25 -21.05
CA PRO A 157 36.13 33.50 -20.12
C PRO A 157 35.39 32.27 -19.55
N GLU A 158 36.12 31.16 -19.43
CA GLU A 158 35.56 29.89 -19.00
C GLU A 158 34.88 29.99 -17.59
N ASP A 159 35.54 30.69 -16.69
CA ASP A 159 35.00 30.91 -15.32
C ASP A 159 33.66 31.64 -15.35
N LEU A 160 33.53 32.70 -16.19
CA LEU A 160 32.30 33.45 -16.32
C LEU A 160 31.18 32.58 -16.94
N ALA A 161 31.51 31.78 -17.93
CA ALA A 161 30.58 30.85 -18.57
C ALA A 161 30.09 29.79 -17.60
N ASN A 162 31.01 29.25 -16.77
CA ASN A 162 30.70 28.29 -15.71
C ASN A 162 29.78 28.90 -14.64
N HIS A 163 30.10 30.09 -14.14
CA HIS A 163 29.27 30.79 -13.17
C HIS A 163 27.86 31.08 -13.69
N LEU A 164 27.70 31.47 -14.94
CA LEU A 164 26.41 31.65 -15.59
C LEU A 164 25.60 30.35 -15.59
N ARG A 165 26.22 29.25 -16.02
CA ARG A 165 25.57 27.94 -16.08
C ARG A 165 25.16 27.46 -14.69
N GLU A 166 26.09 27.45 -13.74
CA GLU A 166 25.85 27.00 -12.36
C GLU A 166 24.75 27.80 -11.65
N THR A 167 24.77 29.14 -11.88
CA THR A 167 23.75 30.01 -11.28
C THR A 167 22.37 29.70 -11.85
N LYS A 168 22.24 29.49 -13.18
CA LYS A 168 20.97 29.07 -13.81
C LYS A 168 20.49 27.73 -13.28
N GLU A 169 21.35 26.72 -13.29
CA GLU A 169 21.01 25.38 -12.80
C GLU A 169 20.57 25.40 -11.33
N THR A 170 21.19 26.27 -10.53
CA THR A 170 20.83 26.46 -9.13
C THR A 170 19.47 27.12 -8.99
N ILE A 171 19.17 28.15 -9.81
CA ILE A 171 17.84 28.78 -9.87
C ILE A 171 16.78 27.73 -10.22
N ASP A 172 16.97 26.98 -11.31
CA ASP A 172 16.03 25.99 -11.77
C ASP A 172 15.73 24.92 -10.69
N ARG A 173 16.75 24.52 -9.95
CA ARG A 173 16.60 23.58 -8.83
C ARG A 173 15.77 24.16 -7.70
N HIS A 174 16.05 25.41 -7.30
CA HIS A 174 15.32 26.05 -6.22
C HIS A 174 13.89 26.43 -6.61
N GLU A 175 13.62 26.78 -7.86
CA GLU A 175 12.26 26.97 -8.36
C GLU A 175 11.43 25.68 -8.30
N ARG A 176 12.03 24.53 -8.66
CA ARG A 176 11.38 23.22 -8.50
C ARG A 176 11.08 22.92 -7.02
N ASN A 177 12.02 23.22 -6.14
CA ASN A 177 11.81 23.05 -4.69
C ASN A 177 10.70 23.94 -4.16
N LEU A 178 10.65 25.22 -4.58
CA LEU A 178 9.59 26.15 -4.19
C LEU A 178 8.22 25.64 -4.62
N LYS A 179 8.07 25.22 -5.88
CA LYS A 179 6.83 24.61 -6.38
C LYS A 179 6.43 23.37 -5.57
N LYS A 180 7.42 22.56 -5.18
CA LYS A 180 7.16 21.38 -4.34
C LYS A 180 6.65 21.80 -2.96
N PHE A 181 7.26 22.75 -2.27
CA PHE A 181 6.81 23.23 -0.96
C PHE A 181 5.39 23.79 -1.01
N GLN A 182 5.08 24.58 -2.06
CA GLN A 182 3.73 25.11 -2.28
C GLN A 182 2.71 24.00 -2.55
N SER A 183 3.08 22.98 -3.33
CA SER A 183 2.23 21.80 -3.56
C SER A 183 2.01 21.00 -2.28
N ASP A 184 3.06 20.75 -1.49
CA ASP A 184 2.98 20.04 -0.22
C ASP A 184 2.11 20.79 0.79
N GLU A 185 2.20 22.12 0.83
CA GLU A 185 1.32 22.99 1.64
C GLU A 185 -0.16 22.79 1.27
N GLN A 186 -0.48 22.86 -0.03
CA GLN A 186 -1.86 22.66 -0.50
C GLN A 186 -2.39 21.26 -0.20
N GLN A 187 -1.54 20.23 -0.34
CA GLN A 187 -1.92 18.87 0.02
C GLN A 187 -2.23 18.73 1.52
N ILE A 188 -1.43 19.35 2.37
CA ILE A 188 -1.68 19.39 3.82
C ILE A 188 -3.01 20.08 4.12
N ILE A 189 -3.27 21.25 3.56
CA ILE A 189 -4.52 21.99 3.74
C ILE A 189 -5.72 21.11 3.33
N SER A 190 -5.66 20.52 2.14
CA SER A 190 -6.72 19.65 1.60
C SER A 190 -6.97 18.43 2.48
N ARG A 191 -5.90 17.76 2.91
CA ARG A 191 -5.98 16.58 3.79
C ARG A 191 -6.67 16.93 5.11
N PHE A 192 -6.21 17.98 5.78
CA PHE A 192 -6.80 18.39 7.05
C PHE A 192 -8.25 18.90 6.91
N ALA A 193 -8.60 19.49 5.77
CA ALA A 193 -10.00 19.83 5.48
C ALA A 193 -10.88 18.58 5.43
N GLY A 194 -10.40 17.51 4.80
CA GLY A 194 -11.06 16.21 4.80
C GLY A 194 -11.17 15.60 6.20
N ASP A 195 -10.09 15.64 6.99
CA ASP A 195 -10.08 15.15 8.37
C ASP A 195 -11.08 15.93 9.25
N ILE A 196 -11.15 17.26 9.13
CA ILE A 196 -12.11 18.09 9.84
C ILE A 196 -13.55 17.75 9.47
N SER A 197 -13.84 17.64 8.18
CA SER A 197 -15.18 17.27 7.70
C SER A 197 -15.59 15.90 8.23
N ARG A 198 -14.69 14.93 8.17
CA ARG A 198 -14.93 13.58 8.69
C ARG A 198 -15.13 13.57 10.19
N PHE A 199 -14.28 14.28 10.94
CA PHE A 199 -14.39 14.41 12.40
C PHE A 199 -15.73 15.01 12.82
N LYS A 200 -16.17 16.10 12.17
CA LYS A 200 -17.48 16.71 12.41
C LYS A 200 -18.61 15.70 12.19
N THR A 201 -18.57 14.93 11.08
CA THR A 201 -19.54 13.88 10.79
C THR A 201 -19.58 12.80 11.89
N LEU A 202 -18.42 12.32 12.32
CA LEU A 202 -18.31 11.26 13.34
C LEU A 202 -18.77 11.73 14.72
N LYS A 203 -18.58 13.00 15.07
CA LYS A 203 -19.02 13.62 16.33
C LYS A 203 -20.46 14.13 16.28
N GLY A 204 -21.14 14.07 15.14
CA GLY A 204 -22.49 14.62 14.97
C GLY A 204 -22.54 16.15 15.07
N ILE A 205 -21.43 16.84 14.79
CA ILE A 205 -21.36 18.30 14.78
C ILE A 205 -21.99 18.80 13.48
N VAL A 206 -23.15 19.40 13.56
CA VAL A 206 -23.87 19.96 12.40
C VAL A 206 -23.06 21.11 11.81
N GLN A 207 -22.91 21.13 10.48
CA GLN A 207 -22.39 22.31 9.78
C GLN A 207 -23.51 23.37 9.76
N GLU A 208 -23.32 24.46 10.45
CA GLU A 208 -24.08 25.69 10.20
C GLU A 208 -23.66 26.33 8.89
#